data_1bf5671c7ad22eeed232a348456b0b58
#
_entry.id   1bf5671c7ad22eeed232a348456b0b58
#
_cell.length_a   1.000
_cell.length_b   1.000
_cell.length_c   1.000
_cell.angle_alpha   90.00
_cell.angle_beta   90.00
_cell.angle_gamma   90.00
#
_symmetry.space_group_name_H-M   'P 1'
#
loop_
_entity.id
_entity.type
_entity.pdbx_description
1 polymer ?
#
loop_
_entity_poly.entity_id
_entity_poly.type
_entity_poly.pdbx_seq_one_letter_code
_entity_poly.pdbx_strand_id
1 'polypeptide(L)'
;MHNLSKTLKILLLPALFIFSFSGCSKSTSTYSPEVKTTSWFALVNPSAQPSIRVVDQNNVAVANAQILIGLGNETTGLDLINTDKDGVAVVQKNWTTAEHVTVEAVGFIRQTLLNQKPGSLIVKLNPAYQNPRPMVKGQVTGLPVVNGDKNIDFAIVMPTISKADLLNFDLGAVLSPYTDKLATPGKDSTIPSNVVIPTQKESYFIGVNLSKPDHRLYTTTYGPKTFFALSGRFPFKTIIKELTDGKQFYEILNYFDFTSGAIKEHMVNAAVTTMNMSGVDFKFTGQATVKGGNIATDEVLLGMTTSDLNGQFIPSDIKTLTAGKSTNFKTLVGKPTYVVSLMKKKSDFSQQTAASDRSSASIIPYTNNVTTSLLPLIDSPTVSYNNEAYRIQLPSQPRLGINQETIHPIAVTAALSDIIQIPDQDTTVTILNRKWEIVGLAWEAEIQLPSWPLENQPSKKRVEINLIGSTGKESVDLGSDLVDAATHVTHSATEY
;
A
#
# COMPACT_ATOMS: atom_id res chain seq x y z
N MET A 1 1.69 -35.52 -13.83
CA MET A 1 0.64 -34.85 -13.06
C MET A 1 1.17 -34.10 -11.83
N HIS A 2 2.05 -34.69 -11.02
CA HIS A 2 2.59 -34.03 -9.80
C HIS A 2 3.41 -32.77 -10.11
N ASN A 3 4.21 -32.80 -11.17
CA ASN A 3 5.04 -31.64 -11.59
C ASN A 3 4.21 -30.50 -12.25
N LEU A 4 3.10 -30.82 -12.90
CA LEU A 4 2.21 -29.81 -13.48
C LEU A 4 1.52 -28.97 -12.39
N SER A 5 1.16 -29.60 -11.28
CA SER A 5 0.51 -28.93 -10.13
C SER A 5 1.46 -27.94 -9.45
N LYS A 6 2.75 -28.27 -9.30
CA LYS A 6 3.74 -27.35 -8.71
C LYS A 6 4.05 -26.18 -9.65
N THR A 7 4.18 -26.44 -10.94
CA THR A 7 4.41 -25.42 -11.98
C THR A 7 3.23 -24.45 -12.04
N LEU A 8 2.04 -24.97 -11.91
CA LEU A 8 0.81 -24.19 -11.94
C LEU A 8 0.65 -23.27 -10.73
N LYS A 9 1.05 -23.70 -9.52
CA LYS A 9 1.03 -22.88 -8.31
C LYS A 9 1.88 -21.64 -8.43
N ILE A 10 2.94 -21.71 -9.18
CA ILE A 10 3.98 -20.72 -9.29
C ILE A 10 3.64 -19.66 -10.35
N LEU A 11 2.92 -20.04 -11.39
CA LEU A 11 2.60 -19.14 -12.51
C LEU A 11 1.48 -18.13 -12.22
N LEU A 12 0.66 -18.37 -11.24
CA LEU A 12 -0.37 -17.41 -10.84
C LEU A 12 0.13 -16.35 -9.86
N LEU A 13 1.24 -16.58 -9.20
CA LEU A 13 1.81 -15.55 -8.37
C LEU A 13 1.98 -14.21 -9.11
N PRO A 14 2.44 -14.18 -10.35
CA PRO A 14 2.57 -12.94 -11.09
C PRO A 14 1.28 -12.14 -11.28
N ALA A 15 0.14 -12.80 -11.46
CA ALA A 15 -1.13 -12.10 -11.58
C ALA A 15 -1.58 -11.41 -10.27
N LEU A 16 -1.00 -11.83 -9.15
CA LEU A 16 -1.30 -11.31 -7.82
C LEU A 16 -0.68 -9.94 -7.51
N PHE A 17 0.34 -9.56 -8.28
CA PHE A 17 1.09 -8.36 -8.00
C PHE A 17 0.32 -7.07 -8.02
N ILE A 18 -0.82 -7.11 -8.53
CA ILE A 18 -1.42 -5.93 -9.05
C ILE A 18 -2.48 -5.39 -8.12
N PHE A 19 -2.92 -6.21 -7.14
CA PHE A 19 -4.24 -5.96 -6.60
C PHE A 19 -4.43 -6.18 -5.12
N SER A 20 -3.57 -5.71 -4.32
CA SER A 20 -3.68 -6.03 -2.93
C SER A 20 -3.85 -4.83 -2.04
N PHE A 21 -5.01 -4.74 -1.48
CA PHE A 21 -5.44 -3.54 -0.82
C PHE A 21 -6.42 -3.85 0.33
N SER A 22 -6.32 -3.23 1.45
CA SER A 22 -7.22 -3.45 2.58
C SER A 22 -8.06 -2.24 2.95
N GLY A 23 -9.34 -2.46 3.11
CA GLY A 23 -10.28 -1.46 3.59
C GLY A 23 -10.99 -1.90 4.87
N CYS A 24 -11.43 -0.96 5.66
CA CYS A 24 -12.22 -1.16 6.87
C CYS A 24 -13.72 -1.22 6.57
N SER A 25 -14.43 -2.12 7.24
CA SER A 25 -15.88 -2.23 7.18
C SER A 25 -16.59 -1.05 7.84
N LYS A 26 -17.74 -0.67 7.30
CA LYS A 26 -18.75 0.16 8.00
C LYS A 26 -19.90 -0.71 8.47
N SER A 27 -20.35 -0.47 9.71
CA SER A 27 -21.62 -1.00 10.21
C SER A 27 -22.78 -0.40 9.43
N THR A 28 -23.74 -1.22 9.05
CA THR A 28 -24.99 -0.83 8.42
C THR A 28 -25.84 0.02 9.38
N SER A 29 -25.78 1.32 9.25
CA SER A 29 -26.89 2.19 9.60
C SER A 29 -27.36 2.88 8.32
N THR A 30 -28.64 2.84 8.07
CA THR A 30 -29.33 3.57 7.02
C THR A 30 -29.14 5.07 7.24
N TYR A 31 -28.04 5.61 6.71
CA TYR A 31 -27.79 7.03 6.65
C TYR A 31 -27.30 7.38 5.24
N SER A 32 -27.91 8.44 4.70
CA SER A 32 -27.44 9.06 3.44
C SER A 32 -25.94 9.28 3.51
N PRO A 33 -25.15 8.92 2.48
CA PRO A 33 -23.70 9.05 2.55
C PRO A 33 -23.31 10.51 2.34
N GLU A 34 -23.26 11.28 3.38
CA GLU A 34 -22.20 12.27 3.46
C GLU A 34 -20.90 11.48 3.60
N VAL A 35 -20.08 11.53 2.59
CA VAL A 35 -18.71 11.03 2.61
C VAL A 35 -17.99 11.82 3.69
N LYS A 36 -18.05 11.36 4.94
CA LYS A 36 -17.15 11.86 5.98
C LYS A 36 -15.77 11.32 5.67
N THR A 37 -15.02 12.10 4.90
CA THR A 37 -13.58 11.99 4.80
C THR A 37 -13.00 11.82 6.19
N THR A 38 -12.37 10.67 6.44
CA THR A 38 -11.66 10.41 7.69
C THR A 38 -10.39 11.27 7.69
N SER A 39 -10.51 12.47 8.25
CA SER A 39 -9.38 13.36 8.43
C SER A 39 -8.33 12.73 9.34
N TRP A 40 -7.12 12.72 8.90
CA TRP A 40 -5.99 12.29 9.70
C TRP A 40 -5.71 13.27 10.83
N PHE A 41 -6.04 14.55 10.64
CA PHE A 41 -5.84 15.63 11.62
C PHE A 41 -6.82 16.78 11.39
N ALA A 42 -7.22 17.45 12.43
CA ALA A 42 -7.95 18.70 12.37
C ALA A 42 -7.29 19.75 13.30
N LEU A 43 -7.04 20.93 12.79
CA LEU A 43 -6.60 22.09 13.58
C LEU A 43 -7.84 22.74 14.20
N VAL A 44 -7.88 22.85 15.51
CA VAL A 44 -8.97 23.50 16.24
C VAL A 44 -8.45 24.77 16.89
N ASN A 45 -9.03 25.89 16.50
CA ASN A 45 -9.02 27.25 17.08
C ASN A 45 -7.75 27.78 17.79
N PRO A 46 -7.05 28.79 17.25
CA PRO A 46 -5.75 29.26 17.75
C PRO A 46 -5.79 30.09 19.07
N SER A 47 -6.96 30.32 19.68
CA SER A 47 -7.09 31.10 20.93
C SER A 47 -7.18 30.25 22.21
N ALA A 48 -7.23 28.93 22.07
CA ALA A 48 -7.23 28.02 23.23
C ALA A 48 -5.80 27.59 23.56
N GLN A 49 -5.55 27.20 24.81
CA GLN A 49 -4.29 26.60 25.22
C GLN A 49 -4.00 25.40 24.32
N PRO A 50 -2.79 25.25 23.77
CA PRO A 50 -2.46 24.16 22.87
C PRO A 50 -2.82 22.79 23.48
N SER A 51 -3.50 21.96 22.71
CA SER A 51 -3.92 20.64 23.16
C SER A 51 -3.77 19.61 22.05
N ILE A 52 -3.44 18.39 22.43
CA ILE A 52 -3.31 17.28 21.48
C ILE A 52 -4.32 16.21 21.86
N ARG A 53 -5.21 15.89 20.94
CA ARG A 53 -6.17 14.79 21.09
C ARG A 53 -5.69 13.60 20.29
N VAL A 54 -5.58 12.44 20.94
CA VAL A 54 -5.19 11.19 20.33
C VAL A 54 -6.39 10.27 20.19
N VAL A 55 -6.62 9.76 19.00
CA VAL A 55 -7.73 8.85 18.68
C VAL A 55 -7.23 7.65 17.88
N ASP A 56 -7.99 6.57 17.88
CA ASP A 56 -7.78 5.44 16.99
C ASP A 56 -8.39 5.68 15.60
N GLN A 57 -8.27 4.69 14.71
CA GLN A 57 -8.84 4.74 13.37
C GLN A 57 -10.37 4.91 13.33
N ASN A 58 -11.08 4.60 14.41
CA ASN A 58 -12.54 4.73 14.54
C ASN A 58 -12.95 6.02 15.25
N ASN A 59 -11.99 6.94 15.50
CA ASN A 59 -12.13 8.17 16.28
C ASN A 59 -12.46 7.93 17.76
N VAL A 60 -12.16 6.74 18.29
CA VAL A 60 -12.25 6.45 19.73
C VAL A 60 -11.02 7.04 20.42
N ALA A 61 -11.24 7.67 21.58
CA ALA A 61 -10.18 8.30 22.38
C ALA A 61 -9.13 7.26 22.83
N VAL A 62 -7.85 7.61 22.71
CA VAL A 62 -6.72 6.79 23.17
C VAL A 62 -6.17 7.44 24.45
N ALA A 63 -6.50 6.84 25.59
CA ALA A 63 -6.01 7.27 26.90
C ALA A 63 -4.57 6.81 27.15
N ASN A 64 -3.84 7.56 27.97
CA ASN A 64 -2.45 7.28 28.35
C ASN A 64 -1.48 7.22 27.14
N ALA A 65 -1.81 7.82 26.02
CA ALA A 65 -0.88 8.00 24.93
C ALA A 65 0.22 8.97 25.37
N GLN A 66 1.48 8.60 25.13
CA GLN A 66 2.65 9.41 25.42
C GLN A 66 2.90 10.36 24.27
N ILE A 67 3.12 11.63 24.54
CA ILE A 67 3.35 12.67 23.54
C ILE A 67 4.64 13.41 23.88
N LEU A 68 5.51 13.54 22.88
CA LEU A 68 6.72 14.34 22.94
C LEU A 68 6.61 15.48 21.94
N ILE A 69 6.89 16.71 22.37
CA ILE A 69 7.01 17.89 21.51
C ILE A 69 8.49 18.26 21.39
N GLY A 70 8.99 18.32 20.15
CA GLY A 70 10.39 18.49 19.83
C GLY A 70 11.14 17.15 19.75
N LEU A 71 12.46 17.22 19.81
CA LEU A 71 13.34 16.04 19.70
C LEU A 71 13.70 15.42 21.08
N GLY A 72 13.23 16.02 22.16
CA GLY A 72 13.67 15.68 23.51
C GLY A 72 15.00 16.34 23.85
N ASN A 73 15.45 16.13 25.08
CA ASN A 73 16.72 16.62 25.57
C ASN A 73 17.58 15.43 25.99
N GLU A 74 18.71 15.23 25.35
CA GLU A 74 19.65 14.14 25.65
C GLU A 74 20.15 14.14 27.11
N THR A 75 20.16 15.30 27.74
CA THR A 75 20.64 15.46 29.14
C THR A 75 19.57 15.32 30.21
N THR A 76 18.32 15.56 29.90
CA THR A 76 17.21 15.59 30.86
C THR A 76 16.17 14.49 30.65
N GLY A 77 16.35 13.67 29.61
CA GLY A 77 15.34 12.67 29.20
C GLY A 77 14.19 13.28 28.38
N LEU A 78 13.22 12.42 28.06
CA LEU A 78 12.07 12.82 27.26
C LEU A 78 11.04 13.54 28.14
N ASP A 79 10.65 14.73 27.72
CA ASP A 79 9.59 15.54 28.37
C ASP A 79 8.23 15.05 27.88
N LEU A 80 7.76 13.93 28.42
CA LEU A 80 6.54 13.27 27.96
C LEU A 80 5.31 13.82 28.69
N ILE A 81 4.28 14.13 27.91
CA ILE A 81 2.95 14.39 28.42
C ILE A 81 2.01 13.22 28.04
N ASN A 82 1.04 12.92 28.88
CA ASN A 82 0.11 11.82 28.63
C ASN A 82 -1.30 12.34 28.35
N THR A 83 -2.02 11.64 27.50
CA THR A 83 -3.45 11.90 27.31
C THR A 83 -4.26 11.40 28.51
N ASP A 84 -5.31 12.13 28.82
CA ASP A 84 -6.33 11.74 29.82
C ASP A 84 -7.27 10.63 29.28
N LYS A 85 -8.32 10.32 30.05
CA LYS A 85 -9.34 9.32 29.70
C LYS A 85 -10.12 9.66 28.42
N ASP A 86 -10.17 10.93 28.03
CA ASP A 86 -10.86 11.45 26.85
C ASP A 86 -9.88 11.59 25.64
N GLY A 87 -8.66 11.09 25.80
CA GLY A 87 -7.61 11.11 24.80
C GLY A 87 -6.98 12.49 24.61
N VAL A 88 -7.11 13.40 25.57
CA VAL A 88 -6.65 14.79 25.45
C VAL A 88 -5.46 15.04 26.37
N ALA A 89 -4.42 15.66 25.81
CA ALA A 89 -3.29 16.20 26.55
C ALA A 89 -3.24 17.71 26.37
N VAL A 90 -3.24 18.45 27.45
CA VAL A 90 -3.04 19.91 27.46
C VAL A 90 -1.56 20.20 27.52
N VAL A 91 -1.03 20.97 26.55
CA VAL A 91 0.40 21.29 26.44
C VAL A 91 0.72 22.44 27.40
N GLN A 92 1.38 22.10 28.50
CA GLN A 92 1.81 23.09 29.51
C GLN A 92 3.18 23.71 29.16
N LYS A 93 3.97 23.06 28.30
CA LYS A 93 5.25 23.55 27.81
C LYS A 93 5.04 24.80 26.96
N ASN A 94 5.99 25.72 26.99
CA ASN A 94 5.99 26.88 26.13
C ASN A 94 6.30 26.46 24.67
N TRP A 95 5.27 25.98 23.98
CA TRP A 95 5.32 25.60 22.57
C TRP A 95 5.02 26.84 21.72
N THR A 96 6.06 27.51 21.21
CA THR A 96 5.95 28.79 20.50
C THR A 96 6.42 28.73 19.05
N THR A 97 7.17 27.70 18.69
CA THR A 97 7.71 27.49 17.35
C THR A 97 7.20 26.18 16.76
N ALA A 98 7.39 26.00 15.46
CA ALA A 98 7.08 24.71 14.84
C ALA A 98 8.03 23.62 15.34
N GLU A 99 7.46 22.53 15.85
CA GLU A 99 8.18 21.41 16.46
C GLU A 99 7.64 20.08 15.91
N HIS A 100 8.44 19.03 16.01
CA HIS A 100 7.94 17.67 15.79
C HIS A 100 7.01 17.27 16.95
N VAL A 101 5.92 16.60 16.62
CA VAL A 101 5.01 16.01 17.60
C VAL A 101 5.03 14.50 17.41
N THR A 102 5.59 13.80 18.38
CA THR A 102 5.65 12.32 18.38
C THR A 102 4.68 11.76 19.38
N VAL A 103 3.88 10.79 18.97
CA VAL A 103 2.85 10.13 19.79
C VAL A 103 3.04 8.63 19.76
N GLU A 104 3.00 8.01 20.94
CA GLU A 104 3.04 6.55 21.11
C GLU A 104 1.97 6.11 22.10
N ALA A 105 1.35 4.98 21.80
CA ALA A 105 0.44 4.31 22.74
C ALA A 105 0.57 2.78 22.61
N VAL A 106 0.32 2.08 23.70
CA VAL A 106 0.35 0.61 23.72
C VAL A 106 -0.67 0.05 22.73
N GLY A 107 -0.23 -0.85 21.86
CA GLY A 107 -1.08 -1.45 20.83
C GLY A 107 -1.21 -0.64 19.55
N PHE A 108 -0.49 0.48 19.42
CA PHE A 108 -0.50 1.34 18.24
C PHE A 108 0.88 1.51 17.64
N ILE A 109 0.94 1.89 16.37
CA ILE A 109 2.14 2.30 15.67
C ILE A 109 2.50 3.71 16.13
N ARG A 110 3.76 3.96 16.49
CA ARG A 110 4.25 5.29 16.83
C ARG A 110 4.10 6.23 15.63
N GLN A 111 3.73 7.48 15.88
CA GLN A 111 3.57 8.47 14.83
C GLN A 111 4.31 9.76 15.17
N THR A 112 5.02 10.33 14.18
CA THR A 112 5.63 11.66 14.25
C THR A 112 5.04 12.57 13.18
N LEU A 113 4.57 13.73 13.59
CA LEU A 113 4.17 14.82 12.72
C LEU A 113 5.29 15.85 12.70
N LEU A 114 5.84 16.11 11.50
CA LEU A 114 6.96 17.03 11.35
C LEU A 114 6.48 18.48 11.40
N ASN A 115 7.25 19.35 12.07
CA ASN A 115 7.12 20.82 12.04
C ASN A 115 5.69 21.33 12.33
N GLN A 116 5.04 20.81 13.36
CA GLN A 116 3.71 21.24 13.77
C GLN A 116 3.78 22.59 14.48
N LYS A 117 2.91 23.52 14.06
CA LYS A 117 2.75 24.83 14.74
C LYS A 117 1.97 24.65 16.05
N PRO A 118 2.21 25.52 17.03
CA PRO A 118 1.41 25.53 18.26
C PRO A 118 -0.08 25.68 17.97
N GLY A 119 -0.89 24.87 18.65
CA GLY A 119 -2.35 24.87 18.44
C GLY A 119 -3.02 23.61 18.98
N SER A 120 -4.27 23.42 18.60
CA SER A 120 -4.98 22.17 18.87
C SER A 120 -4.79 21.20 17.73
N LEU A 121 -4.36 19.97 18.03
CA LEU A 121 -4.02 18.94 17.08
C LEU A 121 -4.80 17.66 17.39
N ILE A 122 -5.28 16.97 16.35
CA ILE A 122 -5.80 15.60 16.47
C ILE A 122 -4.84 14.64 15.80
N VAL A 123 -4.33 13.67 16.56
CA VAL A 123 -3.44 12.62 16.07
C VAL A 123 -4.22 11.32 16.03
N LYS A 124 -4.22 10.66 14.86
CA LYS A 124 -4.93 9.41 14.64
C LYS A 124 -3.93 8.27 14.51
N LEU A 125 -3.92 7.38 15.50
CA LEU A 125 -3.00 6.26 15.55
C LEU A 125 -3.55 5.02 14.82
N ASN A 126 -2.68 4.35 14.09
CA ASN A 126 -2.95 3.04 13.50
C ASN A 126 -2.58 1.93 14.48
N PRO A 127 -3.37 0.83 14.55
CA PRO A 127 -3.09 -0.27 15.44
C PRO A 127 -1.77 -0.96 15.07
N ALA A 128 -1.00 -1.34 16.08
CA ALA A 128 0.17 -2.18 15.90
C ALA A 128 -0.23 -3.59 15.42
N TYR A 129 0.67 -4.22 14.69
CA TYR A 129 0.43 -5.57 14.17
C TYR A 129 0.36 -6.59 15.31
N GLN A 130 -0.62 -7.49 15.21
CA GLN A 130 -0.84 -8.54 16.21
C GLN A 130 0.00 -9.79 15.90
N ASN A 131 0.35 -10.51 16.96
CA ASN A 131 1.03 -11.79 16.87
C ASN A 131 0.36 -12.79 17.83
N PRO A 132 -0.08 -14.00 17.41
CA PRO A 132 0.03 -14.53 16.05
C PRO A 132 -0.92 -13.83 15.06
N ARG A 133 -0.55 -13.90 13.78
CA ARG A 133 -1.37 -13.29 12.71
C ARG A 133 -2.56 -14.14 12.38
N PRO A 134 -3.76 -13.57 12.28
CA PRO A 134 -4.93 -14.31 11.83
C PRO A 134 -4.78 -14.72 10.36
N MET A 135 -5.26 -15.90 10.03
CA MET A 135 -5.31 -16.45 8.67
C MET A 135 -6.74 -16.60 8.20
N VAL A 136 -7.04 -16.11 7.00
CA VAL A 136 -8.30 -16.35 6.28
C VAL A 136 -8.01 -17.31 5.14
N LYS A 137 -8.73 -18.43 5.08
CA LYS A 137 -8.62 -19.43 4.03
C LYS A 137 -10.00 -19.81 3.48
N GLY A 138 -10.05 -20.32 2.27
CA GLY A 138 -11.31 -20.78 1.69
C GLY A 138 -11.21 -21.03 0.20
N GLN A 139 -12.36 -21.08 -0.45
CA GLN A 139 -12.47 -21.37 -1.89
C GLN A 139 -13.27 -20.29 -2.61
N VAL A 140 -12.90 -20.05 -3.87
CA VAL A 140 -13.71 -19.25 -4.80
C VAL A 140 -14.56 -20.20 -5.64
N THR A 141 -15.85 -19.96 -5.65
CA THR A 141 -16.85 -20.75 -6.40
C THR A 141 -17.32 -20.00 -7.64
N GLY A 142 -18.02 -20.72 -8.54
CA GLY A 142 -18.58 -20.14 -9.77
C GLY A 142 -17.60 -20.06 -10.95
N LEU A 143 -16.36 -20.51 -10.77
CA LEU A 143 -15.41 -20.59 -11.87
C LEU A 143 -15.68 -21.81 -12.73
N PRO A 144 -15.54 -21.72 -14.07
CA PRO A 144 -15.59 -22.89 -14.94
C PRO A 144 -14.54 -23.92 -14.54
N VAL A 145 -14.84 -25.18 -14.82
CA VAL A 145 -13.83 -26.25 -14.66
C VAL A 145 -12.73 -26.03 -15.69
N VAL A 146 -11.49 -26.07 -15.24
CA VAL A 146 -10.31 -25.97 -16.12
C VAL A 146 -10.31 -27.18 -17.07
N ASN A 147 -10.72 -26.96 -18.28
CA ASN A 147 -10.66 -27.95 -19.35
C ASN A 147 -9.50 -27.62 -20.30
N GLY A 148 -8.37 -28.28 -20.10
CA GLY A 148 -7.36 -28.47 -21.13
C GLY A 148 -6.34 -27.37 -21.34
N ASP A 149 -5.57 -27.59 -22.34
CA ASP A 149 -4.26 -27.11 -22.71
C ASP A 149 -4.11 -25.64 -23.13
N LYS A 150 -5.17 -24.85 -23.28
CA LYS A 150 -5.08 -23.54 -23.92
C LYS A 150 -5.23 -22.36 -22.98
N ASN A 151 -6.31 -22.32 -22.21
CA ASN A 151 -6.59 -21.25 -21.28
C ASN A 151 -6.91 -21.81 -19.89
N ILE A 152 -6.46 -21.14 -18.85
CA ILE A 152 -6.76 -21.48 -17.47
C ILE A 152 -7.60 -20.35 -16.87
N ASP A 153 -8.73 -20.72 -16.27
CA ASP A 153 -9.50 -19.81 -15.43
C ASP A 153 -8.87 -19.71 -14.05
N PHE A 154 -8.82 -18.51 -13.49
CA PHE A 154 -8.23 -18.25 -12.19
C PHE A 154 -9.09 -17.30 -11.37
N ALA A 155 -8.90 -17.31 -10.08
CA ALA A 155 -9.39 -16.29 -9.17
C ALA A 155 -8.33 -15.91 -8.15
N ILE A 156 -8.33 -14.63 -7.80
CA ILE A 156 -7.46 -14.03 -6.79
C ILE A 156 -8.36 -13.42 -5.73
N VAL A 157 -8.15 -13.76 -4.47
CA VAL A 157 -8.87 -13.16 -3.34
C VAL A 157 -7.96 -12.22 -2.61
N MET A 158 -8.46 -11.03 -2.34
CA MET A 158 -7.68 -9.96 -1.71
C MET A 158 -8.58 -9.13 -0.81
N PRO A 159 -8.02 -8.45 0.19
CA PRO A 159 -8.75 -7.42 0.90
C PRO A 159 -9.05 -6.24 -0.03
N THR A 160 -10.11 -5.49 0.26
CA THR A 160 -10.45 -4.25 -0.46
C THR A 160 -9.55 -3.10 -0.04
N ILE A 161 -9.38 -2.10 -0.91
CA ILE A 161 -8.61 -0.88 -0.64
C ILE A 161 -9.45 0.37 -0.49
N SER A 162 -8.88 1.34 0.21
CA SER A 162 -9.27 2.75 0.16
C SER A 162 -8.18 3.60 -0.53
N LYS A 163 -8.51 4.84 -0.89
CA LYS A 163 -7.52 5.80 -1.41
C LYS A 163 -6.39 6.07 -0.42
N ALA A 164 -6.70 6.11 0.89
CA ALA A 164 -5.71 6.27 1.94
C ALA A 164 -4.65 5.16 1.95
N ASP A 165 -5.07 3.94 1.68
CA ASP A 165 -4.15 2.80 1.64
C ASP A 165 -3.15 2.94 0.47
N LEU A 166 -3.61 3.45 -0.68
CA LEU A 166 -2.75 3.67 -1.86
C LEU A 166 -1.60 4.63 -1.60
N LEU A 167 -1.79 5.63 -0.76
CA LEU A 167 -0.78 6.65 -0.45
C LEU A 167 0.40 6.11 0.37
N ASN A 168 0.18 5.04 1.10
CA ASN A 168 1.18 4.38 1.95
C ASN A 168 1.58 3.00 1.41
N PHE A 169 1.24 2.75 0.17
CA PHE A 169 1.40 1.45 -0.45
C PHE A 169 2.71 1.37 -1.23
N ASP A 170 3.57 0.44 -0.86
CA ASP A 170 4.78 0.13 -1.62
C ASP A 170 4.44 -0.74 -2.84
N LEU A 171 4.04 -0.08 -3.91
CA LEU A 171 3.78 -0.76 -5.18
C LEU A 171 5.04 -1.40 -5.77
N GLY A 172 6.20 -0.89 -5.42
CA GLY A 172 7.48 -1.46 -5.85
C GLY A 172 7.70 -2.86 -5.29
N ALA A 173 7.48 -3.06 -4.00
CA ALA A 173 7.59 -4.37 -3.36
C ALA A 173 6.59 -5.38 -3.92
N VAL A 174 5.40 -4.92 -4.31
CA VAL A 174 4.39 -5.76 -4.95
C VAL A 174 4.83 -6.24 -6.33
N LEU A 175 5.49 -5.39 -7.09
CA LEU A 175 5.94 -5.71 -8.45
C LEU A 175 7.29 -6.41 -8.51
N SER A 176 8.04 -6.42 -7.42
CA SER A 176 9.35 -7.10 -7.32
C SER A 176 9.39 -8.02 -6.09
N PRO A 177 8.61 -9.10 -6.10
CA PRO A 177 8.53 -10.01 -4.96
C PRO A 177 9.80 -10.82 -4.80
N TYR A 178 9.86 -11.52 -3.68
CA TYR A 178 10.80 -12.62 -3.54
C TYR A 178 10.57 -13.67 -4.63
N THR A 179 11.65 -14.22 -5.18
CA THR A 179 11.56 -15.17 -6.29
C THR A 179 12.00 -16.55 -5.87
N ASP A 180 11.43 -17.54 -6.53
CA ASP A 180 11.90 -18.91 -6.56
C ASP A 180 12.35 -19.31 -7.95
N LYS A 181 13.12 -20.39 -8.04
CA LYS A 181 13.51 -20.96 -9.32
C LYS A 181 12.50 -22.03 -9.73
N LEU A 182 11.95 -21.87 -10.91
CA LEU A 182 11.20 -22.91 -11.59
C LEU A 182 12.14 -23.67 -12.51
N ALA A 183 12.36 -24.94 -12.20
CA ALA A 183 13.10 -25.83 -13.09
C ALA A 183 12.25 -26.12 -14.35
N THR A 184 12.68 -25.64 -15.49
CA THR A 184 12.13 -25.99 -16.79
C THR A 184 13.16 -26.78 -17.60
N PRO A 185 12.73 -27.64 -18.55
CA PRO A 185 13.68 -28.37 -19.38
C PRO A 185 14.65 -27.43 -20.10
N GLY A 186 15.92 -27.46 -19.69
CA GLY A 186 17.01 -26.70 -20.32
C GLY A 186 17.35 -25.35 -19.69
N LYS A 187 16.52 -24.79 -18.79
CA LYS A 187 16.79 -23.50 -18.12
C LYS A 187 15.93 -23.32 -16.89
N ASP A 188 16.53 -22.82 -15.80
CA ASP A 188 15.77 -22.35 -14.66
C ASP A 188 15.16 -20.97 -14.95
N SER A 189 13.86 -20.85 -14.74
CA SER A 189 13.16 -19.57 -14.83
C SER A 189 12.93 -19.01 -13.42
N THR A 190 13.20 -17.74 -13.24
CA THR A 190 12.93 -17.05 -11.97
C THR A 190 11.46 -16.61 -11.93
N ILE A 191 10.78 -16.98 -10.88
CA ILE A 191 9.36 -16.71 -10.69
C ILE A 191 9.12 -16.15 -9.30
N PRO A 192 8.09 -15.31 -9.14
CA PRO A 192 7.71 -14.84 -7.82
C PRO A 192 7.29 -15.96 -6.88
N SER A 193 7.80 -15.98 -5.64
CA SER A 193 7.48 -16.99 -4.64
C SER A 193 6.41 -16.53 -3.65
N ASN A 194 6.42 -15.27 -3.27
CA ASN A 194 5.43 -14.69 -2.38
C ASN A 194 5.24 -13.20 -2.63
N VAL A 195 4.11 -12.67 -2.19
CA VAL A 195 3.76 -11.27 -2.26
C VAL A 195 3.51 -10.76 -0.86
N VAL A 196 4.26 -9.74 -0.47
CA VAL A 196 3.99 -8.96 0.74
C VAL A 196 3.36 -7.64 0.30
N ILE A 197 2.22 -7.34 0.88
CA ILE A 197 1.50 -6.12 0.59
C ILE A 197 1.47 -5.30 1.86
N PRO A 198 2.41 -4.38 2.03
CA PRO A 198 2.35 -3.41 3.10
C PRO A 198 1.29 -2.37 2.75
N THR A 199 0.21 -2.36 3.48
CA THR A 199 -0.71 -1.22 3.49
C THR A 199 -0.46 -0.38 4.73
N GLN A 200 -1.11 0.76 4.83
CA GLN A 200 -1.01 1.60 6.01
C GLN A 200 -1.38 0.85 7.31
N LYS A 201 -2.34 -0.04 7.26
CA LYS A 201 -2.91 -0.71 8.43
C LYS A 201 -2.43 -2.14 8.59
N GLU A 202 -2.16 -2.83 7.51
CA GLU A 202 -1.90 -4.27 7.53
C GLU A 202 -0.92 -4.70 6.45
N SER A 203 -0.24 -5.82 6.67
CA SER A 203 0.48 -6.53 5.64
C SER A 203 -0.21 -7.85 5.34
N TYR A 204 -0.37 -8.17 4.08
CA TYR A 204 -1.04 -9.38 3.62
C TYR A 204 -0.06 -10.31 2.93
N PHE A 205 -0.28 -11.58 3.14
CA PHE A 205 0.35 -12.64 2.36
C PHE A 205 -0.72 -13.40 1.59
N ILE A 206 -0.49 -13.62 0.32
CA ILE A 206 -1.43 -14.28 -0.58
C ILE A 206 -0.77 -15.51 -1.18
N GLY A 207 -1.28 -16.67 -0.84
CA GLY A 207 -0.91 -17.95 -1.44
C GLY A 207 -1.94 -18.40 -2.47
N VAL A 208 -1.48 -18.90 -3.61
CA VAL A 208 -2.36 -19.34 -4.70
C VAL A 208 -2.19 -20.82 -4.97
N ASN A 209 -3.32 -21.51 -5.10
CA ASN A 209 -3.36 -22.90 -5.52
C ASN A 209 -4.33 -23.05 -6.69
N LEU A 210 -3.81 -23.41 -7.87
CA LEU A 210 -4.61 -23.57 -9.08
C LEU A 210 -5.28 -24.93 -9.27
N SER A 211 -4.83 -25.92 -8.57
CA SER A 211 -5.50 -27.24 -8.63
C SER A 211 -6.87 -27.21 -7.98
N LYS A 212 -7.09 -26.24 -7.10
CA LYS A 212 -8.37 -25.88 -6.49
C LYS A 212 -8.36 -24.37 -6.33
N PRO A 213 -9.44 -23.65 -6.56
CA PRO A 213 -9.51 -22.18 -6.40
C PRO A 213 -9.47 -21.79 -4.90
N ASP A 214 -8.50 -22.31 -4.19
CA ASP A 214 -8.28 -22.07 -2.77
C ASP A 214 -7.51 -20.78 -2.60
N HIS A 215 -7.89 -19.98 -1.63
CA HIS A 215 -7.15 -18.81 -1.21
C HIS A 215 -6.69 -18.93 0.24
N ARG A 216 -5.62 -18.24 0.57
CA ARG A 216 -5.04 -18.16 1.90
C ARG A 216 -4.39 -16.79 2.08
N LEU A 217 -4.84 -16.08 3.10
CA LEU A 217 -4.46 -14.71 3.39
C LEU A 217 -4.09 -14.60 4.87
N TYR A 218 -2.99 -13.92 5.17
CA TYR A 218 -2.68 -13.51 6.54
C TYR A 218 -3.06 -12.05 6.69
N THR A 219 -3.76 -11.73 7.78
CA THR A 219 -4.06 -10.36 8.18
C THR A 219 -3.23 -10.01 9.42
N THR A 220 -3.04 -8.73 9.69
CA THR A 220 -2.28 -8.28 10.87
C THR A 220 -3.18 -7.99 12.05
N THR A 221 -4.49 -7.86 11.84
CA THR A 221 -5.47 -7.56 12.88
C THR A 221 -6.70 -8.45 12.78
N TYR A 222 -7.39 -8.63 13.90
CA TYR A 222 -8.73 -9.23 13.96
C TYR A 222 -9.80 -8.21 13.60
N GLY A 223 -11.05 -8.65 13.49
CA GLY A 223 -12.21 -7.80 13.27
C GLY A 223 -12.87 -7.99 11.90
N PRO A 224 -13.83 -7.12 11.56
CA PRO A 224 -14.51 -7.17 10.27
C PRO A 224 -13.56 -6.72 9.16
N LYS A 225 -13.51 -7.48 8.07
CA LYS A 225 -12.72 -7.23 6.88
C LYS A 225 -13.57 -7.39 5.64
N THR A 226 -13.32 -6.59 4.63
CA THR A 226 -13.94 -6.75 3.31
C THR A 226 -12.92 -7.29 2.33
N PHE A 227 -13.30 -8.33 1.62
CA PHE A 227 -12.46 -8.99 0.62
C PHE A 227 -13.13 -8.89 -0.75
N PHE A 228 -12.33 -8.90 -1.80
CA PHE A 228 -12.84 -9.09 -3.13
C PHE A 228 -12.16 -10.28 -3.80
N ALA A 229 -12.87 -10.96 -4.69
CA ALA A 229 -12.33 -11.91 -5.63
C ALA A 229 -12.27 -11.26 -7.02
N LEU A 230 -11.14 -11.41 -7.67
CA LEU A 230 -10.93 -11.03 -9.06
C LEU A 230 -10.74 -12.30 -9.87
N SER A 231 -11.59 -12.52 -10.87
CA SER A 231 -11.59 -13.73 -11.68
C SER A 231 -11.28 -13.40 -13.14
N GLY A 232 -10.59 -14.31 -13.78
CA GLY A 232 -10.16 -14.11 -15.15
C GLY A 232 -9.63 -15.38 -15.80
N ARG A 233 -8.96 -15.17 -16.91
CA ARG A 233 -8.44 -16.24 -17.78
C ARG A 233 -7.08 -15.86 -18.33
N PHE A 234 -6.19 -16.84 -18.52
CA PHE A 234 -4.91 -16.61 -19.17
C PHE A 234 -4.45 -17.83 -20.01
N PRO A 235 -3.68 -17.60 -21.10
CA PRO A 235 -3.16 -18.65 -21.95
C PRO A 235 -1.88 -19.27 -21.34
N PHE A 236 -2.04 -20.35 -20.59
CA PHE A 236 -0.98 -20.99 -19.80
C PHE A 236 0.27 -21.33 -20.62
N LYS A 237 0.12 -22.04 -21.74
CA LYS A 237 1.27 -22.45 -22.57
C LYS A 237 2.05 -21.24 -23.12
N THR A 238 1.32 -20.20 -23.51
CA THR A 238 1.94 -18.97 -24.00
C THR A 238 2.74 -18.29 -22.90
N ILE A 239 2.16 -18.14 -21.70
CA ILE A 239 2.85 -17.50 -20.57
C ILE A 239 4.11 -18.27 -20.18
N ILE A 240 4.02 -19.61 -20.07
CA ILE A 240 5.21 -20.44 -19.79
C ILE A 240 6.30 -20.21 -20.83
N LYS A 241 5.94 -20.25 -22.11
CA LYS A 241 6.91 -20.04 -23.20
C LYS A 241 7.56 -18.67 -23.09
N GLU A 242 6.79 -17.61 -22.92
CA GLU A 242 7.27 -16.23 -22.82
C GLU A 242 8.26 -16.05 -21.64
N LEU A 243 7.91 -16.60 -20.46
CA LEU A 243 8.81 -16.57 -19.30
C LEU A 243 10.09 -17.40 -19.51
N THR A 244 9.97 -18.57 -20.17
CA THR A 244 11.14 -19.40 -20.52
C THR A 244 12.04 -18.71 -21.55
N ASP A 245 11.45 -17.95 -22.47
CA ASP A 245 12.17 -17.13 -23.44
C ASP A 245 12.81 -15.87 -22.80
N GLY A 246 12.61 -15.65 -21.49
CA GLY A 246 13.26 -14.61 -20.70
C GLY A 246 12.49 -13.30 -20.60
N LYS A 247 11.22 -13.27 -21.00
CA LYS A 247 10.38 -12.10 -20.76
C LYS A 247 10.18 -11.87 -19.27
N GLN A 248 10.13 -10.61 -18.93
CA GLN A 248 9.85 -10.17 -17.59
C GLN A 248 8.34 -10.23 -17.29
N PHE A 249 8.01 -10.24 -16.03
CA PHE A 249 6.62 -10.33 -15.60
C PHE A 249 5.72 -9.23 -16.19
N TYR A 250 6.16 -7.98 -16.21
CA TYR A 250 5.37 -6.88 -16.75
C TYR A 250 5.05 -7.04 -18.26
N GLU A 251 5.83 -7.83 -18.99
CA GLU A 251 5.60 -8.07 -20.41
C GLU A 251 4.49 -9.11 -20.66
N ILE A 252 4.20 -9.95 -19.67
CA ILE A 252 3.14 -10.97 -19.79
C ILE A 252 1.78 -10.49 -19.24
N LEU A 253 1.70 -9.33 -18.60
CA LEU A 253 0.45 -8.81 -18.02
C LEU A 253 -0.68 -8.69 -19.05
N ASN A 254 -0.34 -8.35 -20.29
CA ASN A 254 -1.33 -8.20 -21.36
C ASN A 254 -2.01 -9.52 -21.79
N TYR A 255 -1.52 -10.67 -21.32
CA TYR A 255 -2.13 -11.97 -21.56
C TYR A 255 -3.24 -12.31 -20.57
N PHE A 256 -3.36 -11.59 -19.46
CA PHE A 256 -4.40 -11.82 -18.47
C PHE A 256 -5.69 -11.13 -18.89
N ASP A 257 -6.76 -11.90 -18.94
CA ASP A 257 -8.11 -11.44 -19.30
C ASP A 257 -9.02 -11.51 -18.09
N PHE A 258 -9.12 -10.40 -17.33
CA PHE A 258 -10.00 -10.29 -16.18
C PHE A 258 -11.46 -10.16 -16.65
N THR A 259 -12.37 -10.94 -16.08
CA THR A 259 -13.74 -11.05 -16.59
C THR A 259 -14.80 -10.72 -15.57
N SER A 260 -14.56 -11.00 -14.30
CA SER A 260 -15.57 -10.89 -13.25
C SER A 260 -14.94 -10.78 -11.86
N GLY A 261 -15.77 -10.53 -10.87
CA GLY A 261 -15.37 -10.45 -9.48
C GLY A 261 -16.54 -10.56 -8.52
N ALA A 262 -16.23 -10.55 -7.23
CA ALA A 262 -17.19 -10.53 -6.13
C ALA A 262 -16.62 -9.78 -4.94
N ILE A 263 -17.49 -9.33 -4.03
CA ILE A 263 -17.11 -8.72 -2.76
C ILE A 263 -17.76 -9.48 -1.63
N LYS A 264 -17.03 -9.65 -0.53
CA LYS A 264 -17.56 -10.30 0.67
C LYS A 264 -17.00 -9.67 1.94
N GLU A 265 -17.90 -9.32 2.86
CA GLU A 265 -17.54 -9.01 4.24
C GLU A 265 -17.34 -10.30 5.04
N HIS A 266 -16.30 -10.32 5.87
CA HIS A 266 -15.96 -11.46 6.70
C HIS A 266 -15.41 -11.02 8.05
N MET A 267 -15.87 -11.68 9.12
CA MET A 267 -15.38 -11.46 10.47
C MET A 267 -14.17 -12.35 10.74
N VAL A 268 -13.01 -11.75 10.92
CA VAL A 268 -11.77 -12.43 11.34
C VAL A 268 -11.73 -12.44 12.86
N ASN A 269 -12.20 -13.50 13.49
CA ASN A 269 -12.38 -13.61 14.95
C ASN A 269 -11.58 -14.75 15.60
N ALA A 270 -10.78 -15.45 14.82
CA ALA A 270 -9.92 -16.56 15.30
C ALA A 270 -8.61 -16.58 14.51
N ALA A 271 -7.60 -17.27 15.04
CA ALA A 271 -6.30 -17.44 14.38
C ALA A 271 -6.41 -18.03 12.97
N VAL A 272 -7.45 -18.84 12.71
CA VAL A 272 -7.78 -19.35 11.39
C VAL A 272 -9.29 -19.25 11.20
N THR A 273 -9.71 -18.54 10.14
CA THR A 273 -11.11 -18.45 9.74
C THR A 273 -11.32 -18.97 8.32
N THR A 274 -12.50 -19.49 8.04
CA THR A 274 -12.84 -20.00 6.71
C THR A 274 -13.83 -19.07 6.02
N MET A 275 -13.47 -18.59 4.82
CA MET A 275 -14.30 -17.72 4.00
C MET A 275 -14.39 -18.27 2.58
N ASN A 276 -15.51 -18.85 2.20
CA ASN A 276 -15.79 -19.14 0.80
C ASN A 276 -16.51 -17.96 0.15
N MET A 277 -16.19 -17.65 -1.09
CA MET A 277 -16.83 -16.54 -1.81
C MET A 277 -17.05 -16.88 -3.29
N SER A 278 -17.97 -16.18 -3.93
CA SER A 278 -18.17 -16.25 -5.38
C SER A 278 -17.01 -15.56 -6.11
N GLY A 279 -16.76 -15.91 -7.36
CA GLY A 279 -15.84 -15.22 -8.26
C GLY A 279 -16.54 -14.46 -9.37
N VAL A 280 -17.89 -14.46 -9.41
CA VAL A 280 -18.65 -14.05 -10.61
C VAL A 280 -19.89 -13.21 -10.30
N ASP A 281 -19.95 -12.53 -9.16
CA ASP A 281 -21.14 -11.73 -8.77
C ASP A 281 -21.34 -10.51 -9.69
N PHE A 282 -20.27 -9.97 -10.26
CA PHE A 282 -20.32 -8.90 -11.24
C PHE A 282 -19.31 -9.14 -12.36
N LYS A 283 -19.58 -8.53 -13.54
CA LYS A 283 -18.75 -8.66 -14.74
C LYS A 283 -18.14 -7.33 -15.16
N PHE A 284 -16.92 -7.38 -15.67
CA PHE A 284 -16.23 -6.22 -16.24
C PHE A 284 -16.57 -6.08 -17.72
N THR A 285 -17.66 -5.40 -18.04
CA THR A 285 -18.18 -5.23 -19.41
C THR A 285 -18.06 -3.80 -19.93
N GLY A 286 -17.72 -2.84 -19.07
CA GLY A 286 -17.42 -1.47 -19.46
C GLY A 286 -16.01 -1.36 -20.07
N GLN A 287 -15.72 -0.20 -20.64
CA GLN A 287 -14.43 0.11 -21.25
C GLN A 287 -13.95 1.51 -20.87
N ALA A 288 -12.64 1.64 -20.69
CA ALA A 288 -11.93 2.89 -20.54
C ALA A 288 -10.71 2.91 -21.46
N THR A 289 -10.45 4.05 -22.11
CA THR A 289 -9.27 4.23 -22.95
C THR A 289 -8.25 5.10 -22.22
N VAL A 290 -7.05 4.56 -22.03
CA VAL A 290 -5.95 5.24 -21.33
C VAL A 290 -4.76 5.39 -22.28
N LYS A 291 -4.24 6.62 -22.39
CA LYS A 291 -3.05 6.92 -23.16
C LYS A 291 -1.82 6.88 -22.24
N GLY A 292 -0.79 6.12 -22.63
CA GLY A 292 0.47 6.11 -21.92
C GLY A 292 1.17 7.47 -22.00
N GLY A 293 1.55 8.03 -20.85
CA GLY A 293 2.35 9.23 -20.77
C GLY A 293 3.81 8.99 -21.21
N ASN A 294 4.57 10.07 -21.29
CA ASN A 294 5.99 9.97 -21.58
C ASN A 294 6.76 9.44 -20.39
N ILE A 295 7.59 8.44 -20.64
CA ILE A 295 8.51 7.83 -19.67
C ILE A 295 9.90 7.70 -20.30
N ALA A 296 10.93 7.50 -19.50
CA ALA A 296 12.27 7.21 -20.00
C ALA A 296 12.34 5.81 -20.65
N THR A 297 13.34 5.58 -21.50
CA THR A 297 13.48 4.32 -22.25
C THR A 297 13.80 3.13 -21.36
N ASP A 298 14.36 3.36 -20.16
CA ASP A 298 14.67 2.37 -19.14
C ASP A 298 13.54 2.16 -18.12
N GLU A 299 12.39 2.83 -18.32
CA GLU A 299 11.21 2.71 -17.47
C GLU A 299 10.13 1.84 -18.11
N VAL A 300 9.27 1.31 -17.26
CA VAL A 300 8.05 0.58 -17.60
C VAL A 300 6.87 1.32 -17.01
N LEU A 301 5.82 1.46 -17.81
CA LEU A 301 4.55 2.04 -17.41
C LEU A 301 3.46 0.97 -17.43
N LEU A 302 2.80 0.81 -16.31
CA LEU A 302 1.63 -0.05 -16.16
C LEU A 302 0.40 0.83 -15.95
N GLY A 303 -0.73 0.39 -16.48
CA GLY A 303 -2.04 0.98 -16.24
C GLY A 303 -2.97 -0.05 -15.65
N MET A 304 -3.81 0.39 -14.73
CA MET A 304 -4.87 -0.40 -14.13
C MET A 304 -6.14 0.45 -14.04
N THR A 305 -7.28 -0.16 -14.31
CA THR A 305 -8.57 0.44 -14.01
C THR A 305 -9.14 -0.12 -12.72
N THR A 306 -9.68 0.75 -11.89
CA THR A 306 -10.38 0.39 -10.66
C THR A 306 -11.75 1.02 -10.64
N SER A 307 -12.70 0.36 -9.99
CA SER A 307 -14.05 0.91 -9.76
C SER A 307 -14.22 1.21 -8.29
N ASP A 308 -14.78 2.38 -7.98
CA ASP A 308 -15.12 2.74 -6.60
C ASP A 308 -16.48 2.15 -6.23
N LEU A 309 -16.46 1.31 -5.19
CA LEU A 309 -17.66 0.78 -4.55
C LEU A 309 -17.68 1.25 -3.09
N ASN A 310 -18.32 2.39 -2.85
CA ASN A 310 -18.46 2.98 -1.51
C ASN A 310 -17.13 3.30 -0.81
N GLY A 311 -16.19 3.89 -1.55
CA GLY A 311 -14.87 4.25 -1.05
C GLY A 311 -13.87 3.10 -1.03
N GLN A 312 -14.23 1.96 -1.62
CA GLN A 312 -13.35 0.81 -1.81
C GLN A 312 -13.06 0.60 -3.30
N PHE A 313 -11.80 0.56 -3.64
CA PHE A 313 -11.37 0.38 -5.01
C PHE A 313 -11.27 -1.11 -5.37
N ILE A 314 -11.89 -1.47 -6.48
CA ILE A 314 -11.88 -2.82 -7.02
C ILE A 314 -11.24 -2.78 -8.39
N PRO A 315 -10.09 -3.39 -8.54
CA PRO A 315 -9.46 -3.52 -9.84
C PRO A 315 -10.33 -4.29 -10.83
N SER A 316 -10.28 -3.90 -12.08
CA SER A 316 -11.04 -4.53 -13.16
C SER A 316 -10.18 -4.96 -14.35
N ASP A 317 -9.05 -4.30 -14.57
CA ASP A 317 -8.11 -4.67 -15.65
C ASP A 317 -6.72 -4.08 -15.36
N ILE A 318 -5.68 -4.73 -15.90
CA ILE A 318 -4.31 -4.22 -15.87
C ILE A 318 -3.56 -4.55 -17.14
N LYS A 319 -2.73 -3.61 -17.59
CA LYS A 319 -1.92 -3.75 -18.80
C LYS A 319 -0.65 -2.93 -18.75
N THR A 320 0.34 -3.37 -19.48
CA THR A 320 1.51 -2.55 -19.81
C THR A 320 1.10 -1.50 -20.82
N LEU A 321 1.44 -0.24 -20.52
CA LEU A 321 1.19 0.90 -21.39
C LEU A 321 2.44 1.23 -22.22
N THR A 322 2.21 1.67 -23.45
CA THR A 322 3.27 2.22 -24.32
C THR A 322 3.13 3.74 -24.36
N ALA A 323 4.23 4.45 -24.18
CA ALA A 323 4.26 5.91 -24.26
C ALA A 323 3.62 6.42 -25.57
N GLY A 324 2.72 7.39 -25.45
CA GLY A 324 2.01 8.02 -26.57
C GLY A 324 0.90 7.17 -27.21
N LYS A 325 0.72 5.89 -26.83
CA LYS A 325 -0.32 5.01 -27.39
C LYS A 325 -1.50 4.86 -26.43
N SER A 326 -2.70 4.73 -27.02
CA SER A 326 -3.92 4.43 -26.28
C SER A 326 -4.12 2.93 -26.11
N THR A 327 -4.56 2.53 -24.93
CA THR A 327 -4.85 1.13 -24.57
C THR A 327 -6.25 1.06 -23.95
N ASN A 328 -7.03 0.06 -24.36
CA ASN A 328 -8.37 -0.16 -23.80
C ASN A 328 -8.30 -1.08 -22.59
N PHE A 329 -9.01 -0.69 -21.55
CA PHE A 329 -9.17 -1.43 -20.29
C PHE A 329 -10.63 -1.79 -20.06
N LYS A 330 -10.87 -2.89 -19.37
CA LYS A 330 -12.20 -3.25 -18.88
C LYS A 330 -12.53 -2.47 -17.61
N THR A 331 -13.83 -2.21 -17.40
CA THR A 331 -14.33 -1.51 -16.21
C THR A 331 -15.65 -2.15 -15.74
N LEU A 332 -16.05 -1.81 -14.52
CA LEU A 332 -17.36 -2.16 -13.98
C LEU A 332 -18.37 -1.08 -14.38
N VAL A 333 -19.41 -1.46 -15.13
CA VAL A 333 -20.43 -0.52 -15.60
C VAL A 333 -21.22 0.09 -14.44
N GLY A 334 -21.52 1.38 -14.54
CA GLY A 334 -22.36 2.09 -13.56
C GLY A 334 -21.67 2.45 -12.24
N LYS A 335 -20.35 2.31 -12.18
CA LYS A 335 -19.55 2.72 -11.02
C LYS A 335 -18.50 3.74 -11.44
N PRO A 336 -18.15 4.70 -10.56
CA PRO A 336 -17.02 5.60 -10.80
C PRO A 336 -15.77 4.79 -11.11
N THR A 337 -15.07 5.14 -12.18
CA THR A 337 -13.84 4.47 -12.60
C THR A 337 -12.66 5.39 -12.34
N TYR A 338 -11.58 4.82 -11.85
CA TYR A 338 -10.29 5.47 -11.68
C TYR A 338 -9.25 4.75 -12.52
N VAL A 339 -8.27 5.51 -12.97
CA VAL A 339 -7.06 4.99 -13.61
C VAL A 339 -5.94 5.07 -12.59
N VAL A 340 -5.37 3.93 -12.26
CA VAL A 340 -4.14 3.83 -11.50
C VAL A 340 -3.02 3.58 -12.49
N SER A 341 -1.98 4.41 -12.44
CA SER A 341 -0.78 4.23 -13.26
C SER A 341 0.40 3.97 -12.35
N LEU A 342 1.31 3.13 -12.80
CA LEU A 342 2.51 2.76 -12.06
C LEU A 342 3.71 2.78 -12.99
N MET A 343 4.80 3.38 -12.53
CA MET A 343 6.08 3.44 -13.22
C MET A 343 7.19 2.86 -12.34
N LYS A 344 8.07 2.08 -12.96
CA LYS A 344 9.25 1.50 -12.34
C LYS A 344 10.37 1.37 -13.37
N LYS A 345 11.63 1.34 -12.94
CA LYS A 345 12.75 1.03 -13.85
C LYS A 345 12.74 -0.44 -14.25
N LYS A 346 13.11 -0.73 -15.50
CA LYS A 346 13.24 -2.11 -16.02
C LYS A 346 14.21 -2.95 -15.19
N SER A 347 15.33 -2.36 -14.79
CA SER A 347 16.33 -3.03 -13.93
C SER A 347 15.76 -3.49 -12.60
N ASP A 348 14.81 -2.75 -12.06
CA ASP A 348 14.28 -2.95 -10.72
C ASP A 348 13.28 -4.12 -10.65
N PHE A 349 12.77 -4.59 -11.80
CA PHE A 349 11.94 -5.80 -11.86
C PHE A 349 12.72 -7.12 -11.65
N SER A 350 14.02 -7.11 -11.89
CA SER A 350 14.88 -8.29 -11.76
C SER A 350 15.65 -8.33 -10.43
N GLN A 351 15.53 -7.30 -9.61
CA GLN A 351 16.23 -7.17 -8.33
C GLN A 351 15.25 -7.21 -7.16
N GLN A 352 15.68 -7.80 -6.06
CA GLN A 352 14.87 -7.98 -4.85
C GLN A 352 15.49 -7.27 -3.64
N THR A 353 15.97 -6.07 -3.84
CA THR A 353 16.54 -5.25 -2.78
C THR A 353 15.63 -4.05 -2.52
N ALA A 354 15.67 -3.48 -1.33
CA ALA A 354 14.94 -2.25 -1.05
C ALA A 354 15.32 -1.13 -2.03
N ALA A 355 16.58 -1.06 -2.46
CA ALA A 355 17.03 -0.08 -3.45
C ALA A 355 16.37 -0.24 -4.84
N SER A 356 15.80 -1.40 -5.16
CA SER A 356 15.04 -1.66 -6.39
C SER A 356 13.53 -1.41 -6.24
N ASP A 357 13.06 -1.01 -5.08
CA ASP A 357 11.64 -0.74 -4.82
C ASP A 357 11.21 0.68 -5.18
N ARG A 358 12.00 1.37 -6.00
CA ARG A 358 11.63 2.68 -6.52
C ARG A 358 10.44 2.57 -7.45
N SER A 359 9.39 3.31 -7.13
CA SER A 359 8.17 3.34 -7.95
C SER A 359 7.51 4.71 -7.91
N SER A 360 6.72 5.01 -8.93
CA SER A 360 5.84 6.17 -8.94
C SER A 360 4.46 5.74 -9.39
N ALA A 361 3.43 6.22 -8.70
CA ALA A 361 2.05 5.88 -9.00
C ALA A 361 1.16 7.12 -9.04
N SER A 362 0.07 7.01 -9.79
CA SER A 362 -1.02 7.98 -9.76
C SER A 362 -2.36 7.28 -9.69
N ILE A 363 -3.33 7.94 -9.07
CA ILE A 363 -4.73 7.55 -9.07
C ILE A 363 -5.57 8.76 -9.45
N ILE A 364 -6.18 8.71 -10.60
CA ILE A 364 -6.99 9.82 -11.15
C ILE A 364 -8.35 9.31 -11.62
N PRO A 365 -9.43 10.12 -11.43
CA PRO A 365 -10.75 9.79 -11.98
C PRO A 365 -10.69 9.64 -13.50
N TYR A 366 -11.34 8.63 -14.03
CA TYR A 366 -11.48 8.46 -15.47
C TYR A 366 -12.53 9.43 -16.05
N THR A 367 -12.10 10.33 -16.92
CA THR A 367 -12.92 11.35 -17.57
C THR A 367 -12.73 11.36 -19.09
N ASN A 368 -12.91 10.26 -19.76
CA ASN A 368 -12.66 10.09 -21.20
C ASN A 368 -11.23 10.44 -21.68
N ASN A 369 -10.55 9.47 -22.24
CA ASN A 369 -9.19 9.63 -22.81
C ASN A 369 -8.14 10.22 -21.85
N VAL A 370 -8.01 9.63 -20.67
CA VAL A 370 -6.98 9.99 -19.69
C VAL A 370 -5.58 9.70 -20.23
N THR A 371 -4.68 10.68 -20.16
CA THR A 371 -3.25 10.47 -20.33
C THR A 371 -2.59 10.33 -18.96
N THR A 372 -1.80 9.30 -18.77
CA THR A 372 -1.09 9.08 -17.49
C THR A 372 -0.02 10.12 -17.27
N SER A 373 0.05 10.66 -16.07
CA SER A 373 1.14 11.50 -15.57
C SER A 373 1.64 10.93 -14.25
N LEU A 374 2.93 11.07 -13.97
CA LEU A 374 3.56 10.48 -12.79
C LEU A 374 4.65 11.42 -12.25
N LEU A 375 4.86 11.38 -10.95
CA LEU A 375 6.03 12.00 -10.35
C LEU A 375 7.30 11.25 -10.80
N PRO A 376 8.45 11.91 -10.92
CA PRO A 376 9.71 11.23 -11.17
C PRO A 376 10.05 10.23 -10.06
N LEU A 377 10.77 9.17 -10.42
CA LEU A 377 11.31 8.24 -9.43
C LEU A 377 12.32 8.96 -8.53
N ILE A 378 12.29 8.66 -7.25
CA ILE A 378 13.24 9.16 -6.25
C ILE A 378 14.25 8.08 -5.87
N ASP A 379 15.47 8.49 -5.54
CA ASP A 379 16.49 7.58 -5.06
C ASP A 379 16.19 7.12 -3.62
N SER A 380 16.87 6.06 -3.20
CA SER A 380 16.70 5.52 -1.85
C SER A 380 17.23 6.49 -0.78
N PRO A 381 16.55 6.61 0.37
CA PRO A 381 17.08 7.36 1.50
C PRO A 381 18.28 6.65 2.10
N THR A 382 19.12 7.40 2.83
CA THR A 382 20.11 6.82 3.71
C THR A 382 19.70 7.00 5.16
N VAL A 383 20.03 6.03 6.01
CA VAL A 383 19.62 6.03 7.41
C VAL A 383 20.85 5.86 8.29
N SER A 384 20.92 6.66 9.33
CA SER A 384 21.87 6.49 10.42
C SER A 384 21.11 6.40 11.75
N TYR A 385 21.66 5.62 12.68
CA TYR A 385 21.14 5.48 14.03
C TYR A 385 22.26 5.74 15.01
N ASN A 386 22.20 6.88 15.68
CA ASN A 386 23.20 7.32 16.64
C ASN A 386 22.51 7.86 17.89
N ASN A 387 23.02 7.53 19.07
CA ASN A 387 22.49 8.01 20.35
C ASN A 387 20.96 7.78 20.48
N GLU A 388 20.51 6.57 20.12
CA GLU A 388 19.11 6.17 20.17
C GLU A 388 18.16 7.01 19.28
N ALA A 389 18.68 7.82 18.38
CA ALA A 389 17.93 8.63 17.44
C ALA A 389 18.18 8.23 15.99
N TYR A 390 17.12 8.21 15.20
CA TYR A 390 17.20 8.01 13.75
C TYR A 390 17.39 9.35 13.03
N ARG A 391 18.25 9.33 12.02
CA ARG A 391 18.39 10.38 11.01
C ARG A 391 18.18 9.75 9.65
N ILE A 392 17.16 10.21 8.95
CA ILE A 392 16.81 9.78 7.61
C ILE A 392 17.20 10.92 6.66
N GLN A 393 18.26 10.70 5.89
CA GLN A 393 18.68 11.61 4.83
C GLN A 393 17.83 11.34 3.60
N LEU A 394 17.05 12.31 3.17
CA LEU A 394 16.25 12.20 1.96
C LEU A 394 17.13 12.49 0.73
N PRO A 395 16.88 11.82 -0.40
CA PRO A 395 17.51 12.19 -1.67
C PRO A 395 17.08 13.62 -2.07
N SER A 396 17.74 14.18 -3.08
CA SER A 396 17.29 15.44 -3.64
C SER A 396 15.83 15.39 -4.07
N GLN A 397 15.05 16.40 -3.72
CA GLN A 397 13.66 16.46 -4.18
C GLN A 397 13.62 16.38 -5.72
N PRO A 398 12.78 15.52 -6.28
CA PRO A 398 12.73 15.35 -7.72
C PRO A 398 12.27 16.64 -8.41
N ARG A 399 12.95 17.00 -9.50
CA ARG A 399 12.55 18.14 -10.33
C ARG A 399 11.39 17.70 -11.24
N LEU A 400 10.30 18.43 -11.17
CA LEU A 400 9.15 18.19 -12.05
C LEU A 400 9.51 18.67 -13.47
N GLY A 401 9.28 17.81 -14.44
CA GLY A 401 9.44 18.15 -15.86
C GLY A 401 8.20 18.84 -16.43
N ILE A 402 8.29 19.32 -17.66
CA ILE A 402 7.22 20.06 -18.37
C ILE A 402 5.88 19.29 -18.37
N ASN A 403 5.89 17.95 -18.42
CA ASN A 403 4.67 17.14 -18.39
C ASN A 403 4.09 16.92 -16.98
N GLN A 404 4.73 17.48 -15.95
CA GLN A 404 4.38 17.30 -14.54
C GLN A 404 4.11 18.64 -13.84
N GLU A 405 4.09 19.75 -14.59
CA GLU A 405 3.88 21.11 -14.05
C GLU A 405 2.56 21.27 -13.29
N THR A 406 1.59 20.42 -13.56
CA THR A 406 0.30 20.41 -12.85
C THR A 406 0.29 19.57 -11.58
N ILE A 407 1.38 18.89 -11.25
CA ILE A 407 1.49 18.06 -10.04
C ILE A 407 2.25 18.83 -8.98
N HIS A 408 1.57 19.23 -7.93
CA HIS A 408 2.18 19.95 -6.80
C HIS A 408 2.56 18.95 -5.70
N PRO A 409 3.82 18.89 -5.27
CA PRO A 409 4.20 18.14 -4.06
C PRO A 409 3.50 18.75 -2.84
N ILE A 410 2.75 17.94 -2.09
CA ILE A 410 1.92 18.41 -0.97
C ILE A 410 2.30 17.81 0.38
N ALA A 411 2.96 16.65 0.40
CA ALA A 411 3.40 16.02 1.63
C ALA A 411 4.55 15.04 1.40
N VAL A 412 5.25 14.73 2.47
CA VAL A 412 6.21 13.63 2.58
C VAL A 412 5.77 12.68 3.69
N THR A 413 5.86 11.38 3.45
CA THR A 413 5.70 10.38 4.50
C THR A 413 6.93 9.49 4.57
N ALA A 414 7.23 8.98 5.75
CA ALA A 414 8.22 7.93 5.93
C ALA A 414 7.69 6.88 6.89
N ALA A 415 8.21 5.65 6.78
CA ALA A 415 7.87 4.57 7.69
C ALA A 415 9.11 3.74 8.03
N LEU A 416 9.24 3.38 9.31
CA LEU A 416 10.24 2.44 9.80
C LEU A 416 9.54 1.13 10.11
N SER A 417 10.04 0.04 9.52
CA SER A 417 9.49 -1.30 9.69
C SER A 417 10.56 -2.30 10.08
N ASP A 418 10.19 -3.25 10.93
CA ASP A 418 10.98 -4.46 11.14
C ASP A 418 10.69 -5.45 10.01
N ILE A 419 11.74 -6.11 9.51
CA ILE A 419 11.60 -7.17 8.52
C ILE A 419 11.51 -8.50 9.27
N ILE A 420 10.35 -9.12 9.20
CA ILE A 420 10.08 -10.40 9.86
C ILE A 420 9.94 -11.48 8.79
N GLN A 421 10.67 -12.57 8.96
CA GLN A 421 10.54 -13.75 8.11
C GLN A 421 9.77 -14.85 8.84
N ILE A 422 8.71 -15.34 8.23
CA ILE A 422 7.85 -16.39 8.79
C ILE A 422 7.90 -17.60 7.87
N PRO A 423 8.31 -18.78 8.36
CA PRO A 423 8.17 -20.02 7.59
C PRO A 423 6.70 -20.30 7.28
N ASP A 424 6.38 -20.61 6.04
CA ASP A 424 5.04 -20.99 5.60
C ASP A 424 5.09 -22.17 4.62
N GLN A 425 4.89 -23.38 5.13
CA GLN A 425 5.03 -24.64 4.39
C GLN A 425 6.43 -24.75 3.74
N ASP A 426 6.50 -24.71 2.42
CA ASP A 426 7.74 -24.85 1.64
C ASP A 426 8.40 -23.50 1.30
N THR A 427 7.87 -22.39 1.83
CA THR A 427 8.31 -21.03 1.52
C THR A 427 8.55 -20.21 2.78
N THR A 428 9.28 -19.10 2.64
CA THR A 428 9.43 -18.10 3.70
C THR A 428 8.69 -16.83 3.29
N VAL A 429 7.81 -16.36 4.15
CA VAL A 429 7.08 -15.10 3.96
C VAL A 429 7.83 -13.98 4.66
N THR A 430 8.17 -12.94 3.91
CA THR A 430 8.71 -11.71 4.47
C THR A 430 7.58 -10.75 4.77
N ILE A 431 7.55 -10.20 5.97
CA ILE A 431 6.52 -9.29 6.44
C ILE A 431 7.18 -8.03 6.98
N LEU A 432 6.66 -6.88 6.56
CA LEU A 432 7.04 -5.59 7.12
C LEU A 432 6.15 -5.29 8.33
N ASN A 433 6.75 -5.27 9.51
CA ASN A 433 6.08 -4.91 10.75
C ASN A 433 6.34 -3.44 11.05
N ARG A 434 5.44 -2.58 10.60
CA ARG A 434 5.57 -1.14 10.76
C ARG A 434 5.57 -0.74 12.22
N LYS A 435 6.57 0.05 12.62
CA LYS A 435 6.80 0.49 14.00
C LYS A 435 6.65 1.99 14.17
N TRP A 436 6.97 2.75 13.15
CA TRP A 436 6.97 4.20 13.23
C TRP A 436 6.50 4.80 11.90
N GLU A 437 5.54 5.69 11.96
CA GLU A 437 5.04 6.47 10.82
C GLU A 437 5.41 7.94 11.01
N ILE A 438 5.88 8.58 9.96
CA ILE A 438 6.29 9.98 9.94
C ILE A 438 5.53 10.70 8.81
N VAL A 439 5.00 11.88 9.10
CA VAL A 439 4.26 12.68 8.12
C VAL A 439 4.69 14.15 8.22
N GLY A 440 4.99 14.76 7.07
CA GLY A 440 5.34 16.18 6.95
C GLY A 440 4.72 16.81 5.70
N LEU A 441 4.61 18.15 5.70
CA LEU A 441 4.07 18.91 4.56
C LEU A 441 5.17 19.44 3.63
N ALA A 442 6.43 19.28 4.00
CA ALA A 442 7.56 19.75 3.22
C ALA A 442 8.59 18.65 3.02
N TRP A 443 9.27 18.68 1.88
CA TRP A 443 10.45 17.85 1.65
C TRP A 443 11.65 18.47 2.35
N GLU A 444 12.17 17.78 3.32
CA GLU A 444 13.36 18.16 4.07
C GLU A 444 14.56 17.34 3.59
N ALA A 445 15.76 17.90 3.67
CA ALA A 445 16.97 17.14 3.32
C ALA A 445 17.26 16.03 4.33
N GLU A 446 16.89 16.25 5.58
CA GLU A 446 17.05 15.29 6.67
C GLU A 446 15.83 15.32 7.58
N ILE A 447 15.34 14.15 7.95
CA ILE A 447 14.36 13.98 9.02
C ILE A 447 15.10 13.43 10.24
N GLN A 448 15.17 14.23 11.28
CA GLN A 448 15.68 13.81 12.57
C GLN A 448 14.52 13.38 13.46
N LEU A 449 14.54 12.14 13.94
CA LEU A 449 13.53 11.63 14.87
C LEU A 449 14.03 11.77 16.31
N PRO A 450 13.12 11.92 17.29
CA PRO A 450 13.51 11.99 18.69
C PRO A 450 14.20 10.70 19.13
N SER A 451 15.06 10.83 20.14
CA SER A 451 15.57 9.69 20.88
C SER A 451 14.41 9.05 21.63
N TRP A 452 13.92 7.94 21.12
CA TRP A 452 12.82 7.20 21.73
C TRP A 452 13.22 5.73 21.83
N PRO A 453 13.17 5.13 22.99
CA PRO A 453 13.57 3.74 23.16
C PRO A 453 12.74 2.84 22.24
N LEU A 454 13.39 2.15 21.31
CA LEU A 454 12.78 1.09 20.55
C LEU A 454 13.01 -0.22 21.29
N GLU A 455 11.94 -0.89 21.66
CA GLU A 455 12.04 -2.22 22.25
C GLU A 455 12.79 -3.16 21.30
N ASN A 456 13.71 -3.94 21.85
CA ASN A 456 14.47 -5.03 21.23
C ASN A 456 14.63 -4.90 19.70
N GLN A 457 15.72 -4.30 19.27
CA GLN A 457 15.98 -4.06 17.86
C GLN A 457 16.16 -5.38 17.09
N PRO A 458 15.31 -5.71 16.11
CA PRO A 458 15.57 -6.79 15.18
C PRO A 458 16.82 -6.51 14.36
N SER A 459 17.43 -7.56 13.84
CA SER A 459 18.68 -7.49 13.10
C SER A 459 18.59 -6.75 11.77
N LYS A 460 17.40 -6.56 11.22
CA LYS A 460 17.17 -5.95 9.91
C LYS A 460 15.95 -5.06 9.91
N LYS A 461 16.10 -3.84 9.41
CA LYS A 461 15.04 -2.82 9.31
C LYS A 461 14.91 -2.29 7.89
N ARG A 462 13.73 -1.77 7.57
CA ARG A 462 13.43 -1.08 6.34
C ARG A 462 12.89 0.33 6.63
N VAL A 463 13.41 1.31 5.92
CA VAL A 463 12.85 2.66 5.85
C VAL A 463 12.28 2.88 4.47
N GLU A 464 11.05 3.36 4.44
CA GLU A 464 10.31 3.74 3.25
C GLU A 464 10.06 5.25 3.27
N ILE A 465 10.16 5.90 2.12
CA ILE A 465 9.80 7.30 1.94
C ILE A 465 8.87 7.48 0.76
N ASN A 466 7.90 8.38 0.90
CA ASN A 466 6.98 8.75 -0.16
C ASN A 466 6.92 10.27 -0.30
N LEU A 467 6.97 10.78 -1.53
CA LEU A 467 6.55 12.12 -1.87
C LEU A 467 5.14 12.04 -2.45
N ILE A 468 4.21 12.75 -1.84
CA ILE A 468 2.81 12.80 -2.24
C ILE A 468 2.57 14.06 -3.05
N GLY A 469 1.89 13.93 -4.18
CA GLY A 469 1.53 15.02 -5.07
C GLY A 469 0.03 15.13 -5.33
N SER A 470 -0.40 16.32 -5.70
CA SER A 470 -1.78 16.64 -6.07
C SER A 470 -1.82 17.39 -7.40
N THR A 471 -2.81 17.09 -8.24
CA THR A 471 -3.15 17.90 -9.42
C THR A 471 -4.20 18.96 -9.14
N GLY A 472 -4.81 18.95 -7.96
CA GLY A 472 -5.93 19.83 -7.61
C GLY A 472 -5.61 20.86 -6.53
N LYS A 473 -4.53 20.67 -5.77
CA LYS A 473 -4.14 21.57 -4.67
C LYS A 473 -2.63 21.78 -4.64
N GLU A 474 -2.21 23.01 -4.39
CA GLU A 474 -0.80 23.37 -4.22
C GLU A 474 -0.30 23.16 -2.79
N SER A 475 -1.20 23.17 -1.83
CA SER A 475 -0.92 22.90 -0.41
C SER A 475 -2.12 22.29 0.27
N VAL A 476 -1.90 21.59 1.35
CA VAL A 476 -2.91 20.96 2.21
C VAL A 476 -2.52 21.16 3.66
N ASP A 477 -3.53 21.12 4.55
CA ASP A 477 -3.25 20.94 5.97
C ASP A 477 -3.02 19.45 6.26
N LEU A 478 -2.23 19.14 7.31
CA LEU A 478 -2.09 17.75 7.82
C LEU A 478 -3.42 17.25 8.43
N GLY A 479 -4.48 17.47 7.73
CA GLY A 479 -5.83 17.12 8.12
C GLY A 479 -6.50 16.19 7.12
N SER A 480 -7.81 16.29 7.08
CA SER A 480 -8.71 15.54 6.18
C SER A 480 -8.35 15.66 4.72
N ASP A 481 -7.69 16.74 4.37
CA ASP A 481 -7.49 17.13 2.99
C ASP A 481 -6.37 16.39 2.27
N LEU A 482 -5.38 15.84 3.01
CA LEU A 482 -4.22 15.18 2.39
C LEU A 482 -4.63 13.97 1.54
N VAL A 483 -5.44 13.08 2.09
CA VAL A 483 -5.88 11.87 1.37
C VAL A 483 -6.77 12.24 0.19
N ASP A 484 -7.67 13.20 0.35
CA ASP A 484 -8.59 13.61 -0.70
C ASP A 484 -7.86 14.36 -1.83
N ALA A 485 -6.89 15.20 -1.46
CA ALA A 485 -6.09 15.97 -2.40
C ALA A 485 -5.05 15.14 -3.15
N ALA A 486 -4.53 14.09 -2.54
CA ALA A 486 -3.48 13.26 -3.12
C ALA A 486 -3.94 12.54 -4.38
N THR A 487 -3.16 12.65 -5.43
CA THR A 487 -3.39 11.98 -6.72
C THR A 487 -2.16 11.24 -7.21
N HIS A 488 -0.99 11.56 -6.68
CA HIS A 488 0.29 11.01 -7.10
C HIS A 488 1.13 10.66 -5.88
N VAL A 489 1.94 9.63 -6.02
CA VAL A 489 2.95 9.24 -5.04
C VAL A 489 4.19 8.74 -5.76
N THR A 490 5.37 9.13 -5.28
CA THR A 490 6.61 8.45 -5.66
C THR A 490 7.28 7.91 -4.41
N HIS A 491 7.75 6.69 -4.51
CA HIS A 491 8.18 5.83 -3.40
C HIS A 491 9.61 5.37 -3.60
N SER A 492 10.35 5.29 -2.52
CA SER A 492 11.59 4.51 -2.45
C SER A 492 11.86 3.98 -1.05
N ALA A 493 12.75 3.01 -0.95
CA ALA A 493 13.08 2.37 0.31
C ALA A 493 14.57 2.05 0.43
N THR A 494 15.01 1.81 1.67
CA THR A 494 16.33 1.25 2.00
C THR A 494 16.21 0.27 3.15
N GLU A 495 17.07 -0.77 3.15
CA GLU A 495 17.22 -1.70 4.26
C GLU A 495 18.57 -1.45 4.95
N TYR A 496 18.63 -1.59 6.27
CA TYR A 496 19.85 -1.35 7.06
C TYR A 496 19.90 -2.22 8.33
#